data_864bfd78a5c444fa76ae13111d69a765
#
_entry.id   864bfd78a5c444fa76ae13111d69a765
#
_cell.length_a   1.000
_cell.length_b   1.000
_cell.length_c   1.000
_cell.angle_alpha   90.00
_cell.angle_beta   90.00
_cell.angle_gamma   90.00
#
_symmetry.space_group_name_H-M   'P 1'
#
loop_
_entity.id
_entity.type
_entity.pdbx_description
1 polymer ?
#
loop_
_entity_poly.entity_id
_entity_poly.type
_entity_poly.pdbx_seq_one_letter_code
_entity_poly.pdbx_strand_id
1 'polypeptide(L)' 'MVWHITKTSALGVGVGTVYYKGDNRWTETYADRATYTSQAKAKAEDYIWEKKTTAGWDVTAVNESA' A
#
# COMPACT_ATOMS: atom_id res chain seq x y z
N MET A 1 -0.42 -11.75 -12.68
CA MET A 1 -0.30 -11.39 -11.26
C MET A 1 -0.62 -9.93 -11.04
N VAL A 2 -1.36 -9.65 -10.01
CA VAL A 2 -1.72 -8.28 -9.66
C VAL A 2 -1.18 -7.97 -8.27
N TRP A 3 -0.57 -6.82 -8.12
CA TRP A 3 -0.03 -6.33 -6.86
C TRP A 3 -0.69 -5.01 -6.50
N HIS A 4 -0.81 -4.74 -5.23
CA HIS A 4 -1.20 -3.42 -4.75
C HIS A 4 -0.39 -3.07 -3.50
N ILE A 5 -0.51 -1.84 -3.04
CA ILE A 5 0.25 -1.37 -1.87
C ILE A 5 -0.73 -1.01 -0.78
N THR A 6 -0.51 -1.55 0.41
CA THR A 6 -1.34 -1.26 1.58
C THR A 6 -0.53 -0.54 2.63
N LYS A 7 -1.24 0.21 3.46
CA LYS A 7 -0.67 0.86 4.62
C LYS A 7 -1.61 0.57 5.79
N THR A 8 -1.07 -0.02 6.85
CA THR A 8 -1.85 -0.42 8.01
C THR A 8 -1.23 0.21 9.25
N SER A 9 -2.05 0.69 10.17
CA SER A 9 -1.54 1.25 11.41
C SER A 9 -0.89 0.19 12.27
N ALA A 10 0.38 0.37 12.59
CA ALA A 10 1.10 -0.53 13.46
C ALA A 10 0.62 -0.47 14.90
N LEU A 11 -0.06 0.60 15.26
CA LEU A 11 -0.58 0.76 16.62
C LEU A 11 -1.92 0.06 16.82
N GLY A 12 -2.55 -0.38 15.75
CA GLY A 12 -3.82 -1.12 15.83
C GLY A 12 -4.98 -0.32 16.39
N VAL A 13 -4.88 0.98 16.42
CA VAL A 13 -5.88 1.83 17.07
C VAL A 13 -6.74 2.52 16.02
N GLY A 14 -7.95 2.04 15.84
CA GLY A 14 -9.03 2.78 15.19
C GLY A 14 -8.85 3.12 13.72
N VAL A 15 -7.78 2.73 13.10
CA VAL A 15 -7.52 3.05 11.71
C VAL A 15 -7.38 1.77 10.93
N GLY A 16 -8.25 1.59 9.97
CA GLY A 16 -8.20 0.43 9.10
C GLY A 16 -7.03 0.50 8.12
N THR A 17 -6.95 -0.52 7.29
CA THR A 17 -5.98 -0.56 6.20
C THR A 17 -6.42 0.42 5.11
N VAL A 18 -5.46 1.17 4.57
CA VAL A 18 -5.69 2.00 3.39
C VAL A 18 -4.83 1.50 2.24
N TYR A 19 -5.26 1.79 1.03
CA TYR A 19 -4.62 1.30 -0.19
C TYR A 19 -4.09 2.47 -0.98
N TYR A 20 -2.92 2.28 -1.59
CA TYR A 20 -2.35 3.33 -2.43
C TYR A 20 -3.19 3.46 -3.70
N LYS A 21 -3.65 4.68 -3.96
CA LYS A 21 -4.51 4.99 -5.10
C LYS A 21 -3.74 5.48 -6.32
N GLY A 22 -2.46 5.82 -6.14
CA GLY A 22 -1.68 6.49 -7.15
C GLY A 22 -1.68 8.00 -6.93
N ASP A 23 -0.84 8.72 -7.64
CA ASP A 23 -0.76 10.17 -7.57
C ASP A 23 -0.59 10.71 -6.15
N ASN A 24 0.23 10.02 -5.35
CA ASN A 24 0.50 10.38 -3.96
C ASN A 24 -0.75 10.38 -3.07
N ARG A 25 -1.73 9.53 -3.39
CA ARG A 25 -2.99 9.46 -2.64
C ARG A 25 -3.22 8.07 -2.08
N TRP A 26 -3.97 8.01 -0.98
CA TRP A 26 -4.38 6.77 -0.34
C TRP A 26 -5.90 6.76 -0.23
N THR A 27 -6.48 5.56 -0.24
CA THR A 27 -7.92 5.40 -0.17
C THR A 27 -8.28 4.25 0.75
N GLU A 28 -9.42 4.37 1.42
CA GLU A 28 -9.99 3.27 2.19
C GLU A 28 -10.78 2.31 1.29
N THR A 29 -11.09 2.73 0.08
CA THR A 29 -11.88 1.94 -0.85
C THR A 29 -11.00 0.99 -1.64
N TYR A 30 -11.17 -0.31 -1.41
CA TYR A 30 -10.38 -1.34 -2.08
C TYR A 30 -10.49 -1.24 -3.61
N ALA A 31 -11.69 -0.95 -4.12
CA ALA A 31 -11.91 -0.87 -5.56
C ALA A 31 -11.13 0.26 -6.23
N ASP A 32 -10.75 1.28 -5.48
CA ASP A 32 -10.02 2.43 -6.02
C ASP A 32 -8.50 2.29 -5.93
N ARG A 33 -8.02 1.17 -5.43
CA ARG A 33 -6.58 0.98 -5.28
C ARG A 33 -5.85 0.96 -6.63
N ALA A 34 -4.63 1.47 -6.64
CA ALA A 34 -3.76 1.32 -7.81
C ALA A 34 -3.24 -0.11 -7.87
N THR A 35 -3.18 -0.69 -9.05
CA THR A 35 -2.69 -2.05 -9.24
C THR A 35 -1.43 -2.04 -10.10
N TYR A 36 -0.59 -3.04 -9.88
CA TYR A 36 0.67 -3.21 -10.60
C TYR A 36 0.72 -4.63 -11.14
N THR A 37 1.22 -4.78 -12.35
CA THR A 37 1.36 -6.11 -12.98
C THR A 37 2.73 -6.71 -12.74
N SER A 38 3.64 -5.95 -12.15
CA SER A 38 5.02 -6.36 -11.94
C SER A 38 5.38 -6.25 -10.47
N GLN A 39 5.99 -7.30 -9.93
CA GLN A 39 6.52 -7.28 -8.57
C GLN A 39 7.56 -6.17 -8.40
N ALA A 40 8.41 -5.97 -9.39
CA ALA A 40 9.45 -4.94 -9.34
C ALA A 40 8.87 -3.55 -9.19
N LYS A 41 7.80 -3.25 -9.93
CA LYS A 41 7.14 -1.95 -9.84
C LYS A 41 6.46 -1.76 -8.49
N ALA A 42 5.78 -2.78 -8.01
CA ALA A 42 5.11 -2.73 -6.71
C ALA A 42 6.12 -2.53 -5.58
N LYS A 43 7.22 -3.26 -5.62
CA LYS A 43 8.27 -3.14 -4.61
C LYS A 43 8.95 -1.77 -4.65
N ALA A 44 9.13 -1.19 -5.82
CA ALA A 44 9.71 0.14 -5.94
C ALA A 44 8.84 1.20 -5.28
N GLU A 45 7.52 1.14 -5.49
CA GLU A 45 6.59 2.06 -4.83
C GLU A 45 6.54 1.81 -3.33
N ASP A 46 6.49 0.56 -2.91
CA ASP A 46 6.51 0.17 -1.51
C ASP A 46 7.72 0.78 -0.80
N TYR A 47 8.90 0.66 -1.40
CA TYR A 47 10.13 1.18 -0.84
C TYR A 47 10.09 2.71 -0.67
N ILE A 48 9.57 3.42 -1.69
CA ILE A 48 9.42 4.87 -1.63
C ILE A 48 8.51 5.27 -0.47
N TRP A 49 7.39 4.60 -0.33
CA TRP A 49 6.41 4.93 0.70
C TRP A 49 6.85 4.52 2.10
N GLU A 50 7.61 3.44 2.23
CA GLU A 50 8.20 3.07 3.51
C GLU A 50 9.07 4.19 4.07
N LYS A 51 9.79 4.89 3.19
CA LYS A 51 10.63 6.01 3.61
C LYS A 51 9.84 7.27 3.89
N LYS A 52 8.75 7.51 3.17
CA LYS A 52 7.95 8.72 3.29
C LYS A 52 6.92 8.64 4.41
N THR A 53 6.52 7.45 4.77
CA THR A 53 5.43 7.26 5.74
C THR A 53 5.91 7.49 7.15
N THR A 54 5.08 8.20 7.93
CA THR A 54 5.36 8.49 9.34
C THR A 54 5.42 7.19 10.15
N ALA A 55 6.24 7.17 11.19
CA ALA A 55 6.33 6.04 12.10
C ALA A 55 4.95 5.67 12.65
N GLY A 56 4.71 4.38 12.81
CA GLY A 56 3.42 3.88 13.28
C GLY A 56 2.57 3.27 12.16
N TRP A 57 3.07 3.28 10.92
CA TRP A 57 2.39 2.66 9.79
C TRP A 57 3.29 1.62 9.15
N ASP A 58 2.69 0.50 8.75
CA ASP A 58 3.37 -0.55 8.00
C ASP A 58 2.92 -0.49 6.55
N VAL A 59 3.86 -0.26 5.65
CA VAL A 59 3.60 -0.22 4.21
C VAL A 59 4.07 -1.53 3.60
N THR A 60 3.22 -2.17 2.82
CA THR A 60 3.52 -3.48 2.24
C THR A 60 2.98 -3.59 0.82
N ALA A 61 3.78 -4.20 -0.05
CA ALA A 61 3.31 -4.60 -1.38
C ALA A 61 2.65 -5.97 -1.25
N VAL A 62 1.44 -6.11 -1.73
CA VAL A 62 0.64 -7.33 -1.60
C VAL A 62 0.43 -7.97 -2.96
N ASN A 63 0.74 -9.27 -3.06
CA ASN A 63 0.45 -10.05 -4.25
C ASN A 63 -0.96 -10.61 -4.12
N GLU A 64 -1.88 -10.11 -4.96
CA GLU A 64 -3.28 -10.50 -4.90
C GLU A 64 -3.55 -11.93 -5.36
N SER A 65 -2.57 -12.52 -6.02
CA SER A 65 -2.69 -13.90 -6.51
C SER A 65 -2.17 -14.94 -5.51
N ALA A 66 -1.58 -14.48 -4.44
CA ALA A 66 -1.02 -15.38 -3.43
C ALA A 66 -2.08 -15.89 -2.47
#